data_a96693b855abc6a246c513265ba44878
#
_entry.id   a96693b855abc6a246c513265ba44878
#
_cell.length_a   1.000
_cell.length_b   1.000
_cell.length_c   1.000
_cell.angle_alpha   90.00
_cell.angle_beta   90.00
_cell.angle_gamma   90.00
#
_symmetry.space_group_name_H-M   'P 1'
#
loop_
_entity.id
_entity.type
_entity.pdbx_description
1 polymer ?
#
loop_
_entity_poly.entity_id
_entity_poly.type
_entity_poly.pdbx_seq_one_letter_code
_entity_poly.pdbx_strand_id
1 'polypeptide(L)'
;AILCTIAFMSRGVEVTQVSVDDGGIWVTNQDRKLVGHLNYDARMLDGTVSVKSASFDIGQAGGDVTLGEAGTRTVSPVRPTSFSIGQAVTLPEGAVQVQGGSVLAVLDPNEGLLWVGDAGEPATMSFTRESAVANDVGDGVVTVSRSGRVFTYSPGTSTLVTAEREGQAWRTKTKMVKGFQAVGTLSLTAVGDKPVIYDQGGNKLVMPDGSVRDLAEDHVSGAVLQDPGDDASSVLLATDSELVSVPLSGRGVERQDASESKAEGTPAPPVFHRGCSYAAWAGSGAYVRLCEDKTRNQKQTVDELAKVSSVVFRTNRTRIVLNDVTTGTLWLPDKNMVMVNNWDQEDPTEEKEEDTPTPDQRQQVS
;
A
#
# COMPACT_ATOMS: atom_id res chain seq x y z
N ALA A 1 20.64 36.38 43.54
CA ALA A 1 19.50 35.42 43.49
C ALA A 1 18.53 35.77 42.36
N ILE A 2 19.02 35.99 41.09
CA ILE A 2 18.15 36.27 39.92
C ILE A 2 18.58 35.47 38.67
N LEU A 3 19.41 34.47 38.82
CA LEU A 3 19.97 33.69 37.67
C LEU A 3 19.40 32.29 37.50
N CYS A 4 18.39 31.86 38.29
CA CYS A 4 17.81 30.51 38.21
C CYS A 4 16.43 30.43 37.58
N THR A 5 15.83 31.54 37.11
CA THR A 5 14.44 31.55 36.65
C THR A 5 14.25 31.60 35.13
N ILE A 6 15.33 31.64 34.35
CA ILE A 6 15.25 31.73 32.87
C ILE A 6 15.34 30.36 32.17
N ALA A 7 15.70 29.29 32.88
CA ALA A 7 15.89 27.96 32.30
C ALA A 7 14.57 27.15 32.06
N PHE A 8 13.42 27.64 32.50
CA PHE A 8 12.14 26.93 32.38
C PHE A 8 11.21 27.44 31.28
N MET A 9 11.65 28.39 30.45
CA MET A 9 10.85 28.88 29.32
C MET A 9 11.44 28.62 27.94
N SER A 10 12.41 27.70 27.83
CA SER A 10 12.80 27.19 26.53
C SER A 10 11.73 26.15 26.09
N ARG A 11 10.79 26.58 25.26
CA ARG A 11 10.01 25.64 24.44
C ARG A 11 11.03 24.82 23.70
N GLY A 12 11.06 23.50 23.93
CA GLY A 12 11.90 22.58 23.17
C GLY A 12 11.71 22.87 21.67
N VAL A 13 12.81 23.07 20.98
CA VAL A 13 12.79 23.15 19.52
C VAL A 13 12.23 21.80 19.08
N GLU A 14 11.08 21.82 18.39
CA GLU A 14 10.58 20.62 17.71
C GLU A 14 11.71 20.18 16.77
N VAL A 15 12.29 19.04 17.07
CA VAL A 15 13.25 18.39 16.18
C VAL A 15 12.42 17.92 15.00
N THR A 16 12.35 18.73 13.95
CA THR A 16 11.82 18.28 12.68
C THR A 16 12.70 17.14 12.21
N GLN A 17 12.23 15.90 12.32
CA GLN A 17 12.88 14.78 11.67
C GLN A 17 12.84 15.07 10.17
N VAL A 18 13.94 15.52 9.62
CA VAL A 18 14.11 15.61 8.18
C VAL A 18 14.23 14.18 7.68
N SER A 19 13.13 13.63 7.16
CA SER A 19 13.17 12.36 6.47
C SER A 19 14.01 12.55 5.21
N VAL A 20 15.27 12.11 5.28
CA VAL A 20 16.15 12.12 4.12
C VAL A 20 15.61 11.12 3.11
N ASP A 21 15.46 11.57 1.84
CA ASP A 21 15.11 10.66 0.75
C ASP A 21 16.34 9.81 0.44
N ASP A 22 16.31 8.53 0.79
CA ASP A 22 17.34 7.56 0.47
C ASP A 22 17.29 7.11 -1.01
N GLY A 23 16.28 7.59 -1.77
CA GLY A 23 16.09 7.23 -3.19
C GLY A 23 15.58 5.82 -3.40
N GLY A 24 15.23 5.11 -2.33
CA GLY A 24 14.90 3.70 -2.36
C GLY A 24 13.42 3.38 -2.34
N ILE A 25 13.13 2.15 -2.65
CA ILE A 25 11.81 1.53 -2.60
C ILE A 25 11.93 0.10 -2.08
N TRP A 26 11.07 -0.25 -1.14
CA TRP A 26 11.05 -1.59 -0.57
C TRP A 26 10.24 -2.53 -1.43
N VAL A 27 10.71 -3.78 -1.55
CA VAL A 27 10.18 -4.84 -2.41
C VAL A 27 10.22 -6.18 -1.70
N THR A 28 9.49 -7.17 -2.21
CA THR A 28 9.38 -8.48 -1.56
C THR A 28 9.83 -9.61 -2.48
N ASN A 29 10.38 -10.67 -1.86
CA ASN A 29 10.66 -11.95 -2.47
C ASN A 29 10.19 -13.05 -1.50
N GLN A 30 9.00 -13.60 -1.75
CA GLN A 30 8.37 -14.57 -0.83
C GLN A 30 9.08 -15.93 -0.85
N ASP A 31 9.58 -16.37 -2.01
CA ASP A 31 10.31 -17.64 -2.12
C ASP A 31 11.55 -17.66 -1.24
N ARG A 32 12.24 -16.52 -1.13
CA ARG A 32 13.43 -16.38 -0.29
C ARG A 32 13.11 -15.91 1.13
N LYS A 33 11.87 -15.50 1.38
CA LYS A 33 11.44 -14.83 2.62
C LYS A 33 12.27 -13.60 2.93
N LEU A 34 12.42 -12.75 1.93
CA LEU A 34 13.20 -11.51 2.02
C LEU A 34 12.34 -10.29 1.68
N VAL A 35 12.55 -9.24 2.44
CA VAL A 35 12.20 -7.87 2.07
C VAL A 35 13.49 -7.19 1.65
N GLY A 36 13.52 -6.59 0.47
CA GLY A 36 14.69 -5.93 -0.08
C GLY A 36 14.50 -4.44 -0.25
N HIS A 37 15.57 -3.69 -0.08
CA HIS A 37 15.62 -2.28 -0.40
C HIS A 37 16.26 -2.12 -1.78
N LEU A 38 15.49 -1.57 -2.72
CA LEU A 38 15.96 -1.27 -4.07
C LEU A 38 16.46 0.17 -4.13
N ASN A 39 17.75 0.35 -4.31
CA ASN A 39 18.32 1.63 -4.72
C ASN A 39 17.93 1.90 -6.17
N TYR A 40 16.91 2.75 -6.35
CA TYR A 40 16.29 2.95 -7.65
C TYR A 40 17.24 3.56 -8.70
N ASP A 41 18.12 4.46 -8.28
CA ASP A 41 19.04 5.13 -9.18
C ASP A 41 20.22 4.23 -9.56
N ALA A 42 20.72 3.41 -8.62
CA ALA A 42 21.73 2.38 -8.88
C ALA A 42 21.16 1.16 -9.63
N ARG A 43 19.84 0.96 -9.64
CA ARG A 43 19.13 -0.18 -10.24
C ARG A 43 19.58 -1.52 -9.66
N MET A 44 19.75 -1.56 -8.35
CA MET A 44 20.16 -2.76 -7.64
C MET A 44 19.60 -2.75 -6.22
N LEU A 45 19.40 -3.94 -5.67
CA LEU A 45 19.17 -4.09 -4.24
C LEU A 45 20.47 -3.72 -3.51
N ASP A 46 20.35 -3.02 -2.40
CA ASP A 46 21.48 -2.59 -1.57
C ASP A 46 21.30 -2.95 -0.09
N GLY A 47 20.31 -3.78 0.21
CA GLY A 47 20.10 -4.37 1.52
C GLY A 47 18.85 -5.24 1.57
N THR A 48 18.87 -6.23 2.46
CA THR A 48 17.76 -7.17 2.66
C THR A 48 17.49 -7.42 4.13
N VAL A 49 16.27 -7.83 4.44
CA VAL A 49 15.81 -8.23 5.77
C VAL A 49 15.10 -9.58 5.65
N SER A 50 15.49 -10.54 6.50
CA SER A 50 14.84 -11.86 6.54
C SER A 50 13.49 -11.80 7.24
N VAL A 51 12.52 -12.53 6.70
CA VAL A 51 11.15 -12.65 7.21
C VAL A 51 10.87 -14.08 7.62
N LYS A 52 10.15 -14.27 8.73
CA LYS A 52 9.85 -15.63 9.26
C LYS A 52 8.70 -16.31 8.51
N SER A 53 7.69 -15.57 8.15
CA SER A 53 6.51 -16.06 7.42
C SER A 53 6.80 -16.26 5.93
N ALA A 54 6.17 -17.26 5.33
CA ALA A 54 6.18 -17.40 3.87
C ALA A 54 5.12 -16.50 3.17
N SER A 55 4.13 -16.06 3.93
CA SER A 55 3.09 -15.14 3.42
C SER A 55 3.21 -13.81 4.15
N PHE A 56 3.74 -12.83 3.45
CA PHE A 56 3.95 -11.48 3.96
C PHE A 56 3.85 -10.47 2.83
N ASP A 57 3.60 -9.23 3.21
CA ASP A 57 3.67 -8.09 2.30
C ASP A 57 4.07 -6.82 3.05
N ILE A 58 4.40 -5.78 2.32
CA ILE A 58 4.85 -4.50 2.86
C ILE A 58 3.94 -3.36 2.44
N GLY A 59 3.73 -2.43 3.37
CA GLY A 59 3.28 -1.07 3.10
C GLY A 59 4.44 -0.11 3.19
N GLN A 60 4.45 0.97 2.41
CA GLN A 60 5.50 1.97 2.47
C GLN A 60 5.04 3.36 2.06
N ALA A 61 5.54 4.36 2.75
CA ALA A 61 5.42 5.77 2.36
C ALA A 61 6.55 6.60 2.99
N GLY A 62 7.42 7.11 2.14
CA GLY A 62 8.64 7.79 2.63
C GLY A 62 9.55 6.82 3.38
N GLY A 63 9.86 7.14 4.63
CA GLY A 63 10.67 6.30 5.52
C GLY A 63 9.83 5.33 6.37
N ASP A 64 8.51 5.43 6.35
CA ASP A 64 7.62 4.53 7.10
C ASP A 64 7.34 3.28 6.28
N VAL A 65 7.85 2.16 6.74
CA VAL A 65 7.68 0.85 6.09
C VAL A 65 7.13 -0.14 7.11
N THR A 66 6.03 -0.78 6.78
CA THR A 66 5.43 -1.84 7.60
C THR A 66 5.54 -3.19 6.91
N LEU A 67 5.89 -4.21 7.66
CA LEU A 67 5.85 -5.61 7.27
C LEU A 67 4.63 -6.26 7.91
N GLY A 68 3.72 -6.76 7.10
CA GLY A 68 2.60 -7.57 7.53
C GLY A 68 2.86 -9.04 7.25
N GLU A 69 2.77 -9.89 8.28
CA GLU A 69 2.94 -11.34 8.16
C GLU A 69 1.61 -12.04 8.44
N ALA A 70 1.02 -12.64 7.40
CA ALA A 70 -0.29 -13.29 7.51
C ALA A 70 -0.27 -14.52 8.45
N GLY A 71 0.79 -15.33 8.40
CA GLY A 71 0.90 -16.55 9.18
C GLY A 71 0.95 -16.31 10.69
N THR A 72 1.60 -15.24 11.13
CA THR A 72 1.70 -14.83 12.54
C THR A 72 0.67 -13.79 12.93
N ARG A 73 -0.05 -13.23 11.95
CA ARG A 73 -0.97 -12.10 12.13
C ARG A 73 -0.29 -10.91 12.81
N THR A 74 0.91 -10.58 12.37
CA THR A 74 1.70 -9.50 12.97
C THR A 74 1.96 -8.38 11.98
N VAL A 75 2.10 -7.18 12.53
CA VAL A 75 2.63 -6.01 11.83
C VAL A 75 3.84 -5.50 12.57
N SER A 76 4.89 -5.25 11.83
CA SER A 76 6.15 -4.73 12.36
C SER A 76 6.64 -3.56 11.51
N PRO A 77 7.27 -2.54 12.08
CA PRO A 77 7.96 -1.55 11.28
C PRO A 77 9.27 -2.14 10.75
N VAL A 78 9.60 -1.86 9.50
CA VAL A 78 10.93 -2.09 8.94
C VAL A 78 11.73 -0.79 9.09
N ARG A 79 12.93 -0.89 9.64
CA ARG A 79 13.82 0.26 9.87
C ARG A 79 14.81 0.39 8.72
N PRO A 80 14.63 1.36 7.81
CA PRO A 80 15.49 1.49 6.64
C PRO A 80 16.96 1.72 6.96
N THR A 81 17.26 2.45 8.03
CA THR A 81 18.64 2.81 8.39
C THR A 81 19.47 1.66 8.96
N SER A 82 18.82 0.63 9.50
CA SER A 82 19.51 -0.52 10.14
C SER A 82 19.18 -1.85 9.48
N PHE A 83 18.34 -1.87 8.44
CA PHE A 83 17.84 -3.07 7.80
C PHE A 83 17.35 -4.11 8.81
N SER A 84 16.50 -3.69 9.73
CA SER A 84 16.00 -4.53 10.82
C SER A 84 14.49 -4.40 10.98
N ILE A 85 13.86 -5.45 11.52
CA ILE A 85 12.45 -5.47 11.88
C ILE A 85 12.31 -4.96 13.31
N GLY A 86 11.42 -4.00 13.53
CA GLY A 86 11.13 -3.48 14.86
C GLY A 86 10.10 -4.33 15.61
N GLN A 87 9.62 -3.81 16.74
CA GLN A 87 8.67 -4.52 17.58
C GLN A 87 7.35 -4.79 16.86
N ALA A 88 6.95 -6.06 16.82
CA ALA A 88 5.70 -6.50 16.23
C ALA A 88 4.50 -6.23 17.15
N VAL A 89 3.35 -5.97 16.55
CA VAL A 89 2.04 -6.05 17.19
C VAL A 89 1.21 -7.16 16.55
N THR A 90 0.48 -7.93 17.37
CA THR A 90 -0.41 -8.98 16.88
C THR A 90 -1.78 -8.39 16.57
N LEU A 91 -2.28 -8.67 15.36
CA LEU A 91 -3.59 -8.23 14.91
C LEU A 91 -4.71 -9.16 15.40
N PRO A 92 -5.96 -8.66 15.55
CA PRO A 92 -7.13 -9.50 15.72
C PRO A 92 -7.26 -10.54 14.60
N GLU A 93 -7.95 -11.64 14.88
CA GLU A 93 -8.17 -12.69 13.89
C GLU A 93 -9.05 -12.21 12.74
N GLY A 94 -8.59 -12.44 11.50
CA GLY A 94 -9.29 -12.00 10.31
C GLY A 94 -9.15 -10.50 9.99
N ALA A 95 -8.42 -9.75 10.81
CA ALA A 95 -8.22 -8.32 10.55
C ALA A 95 -7.37 -8.08 9.30
N VAL A 96 -7.73 -7.02 8.57
CA VAL A 96 -7.03 -6.53 7.38
C VAL A 96 -6.30 -5.26 7.73
N GLN A 97 -5.05 -5.14 7.28
CA GLN A 97 -4.23 -3.95 7.47
C GLN A 97 -3.93 -3.26 6.14
N VAL A 98 -3.91 -1.93 6.15
CA VAL A 98 -3.55 -1.10 5.00
C VAL A 98 -2.73 0.11 5.47
N GLN A 99 -1.66 0.42 4.76
CA GLN A 99 -0.85 1.61 5.00
C GLN A 99 -1.03 2.64 3.88
N GLY A 100 -1.10 3.91 4.25
CA GLY A 100 -1.00 5.05 3.33
C GLY A 100 -0.44 6.27 4.06
N GLY A 101 0.53 6.94 3.45
CA GLY A 101 1.31 7.93 4.20
C GLY A 101 1.94 7.31 5.45
N SER A 102 2.00 8.06 6.53
CA SER A 102 2.46 7.58 7.85
C SER A 102 1.35 6.88 8.65
N VAL A 103 0.25 6.50 8.02
CA VAL A 103 -0.93 5.96 8.69
C VAL A 103 -1.10 4.47 8.40
N LEU A 104 -1.27 3.69 9.46
CA LEU A 104 -1.68 2.30 9.44
C LEU A 104 -3.14 2.19 9.89
N ALA A 105 -3.99 1.63 9.04
CA ALA A 105 -5.36 1.28 9.38
C ALA A 105 -5.49 -0.24 9.53
N VAL A 106 -6.21 -0.68 10.55
CA VAL A 106 -6.52 -2.09 10.82
C VAL A 106 -8.03 -2.21 10.95
N LEU A 107 -8.65 -3.01 10.10
CA LEU A 107 -10.07 -3.30 10.10
C LEU A 107 -10.30 -4.75 10.52
N ASP A 108 -11.09 -4.95 11.53
CA ASP A 108 -11.70 -6.25 11.84
C ASP A 108 -13.11 -6.29 11.22
N PRO A 109 -13.28 -6.96 10.07
CA PRO A 109 -14.58 -7.01 9.40
C PRO A 109 -15.61 -7.85 10.15
N ASN A 110 -15.18 -8.77 11.03
CA ASN A 110 -16.07 -9.63 11.80
C ASN A 110 -16.70 -8.89 12.96
N GLU A 111 -15.86 -8.17 13.75
CA GLU A 111 -16.33 -7.36 14.88
C GLU A 111 -16.81 -5.97 14.46
N GLY A 112 -16.54 -5.58 13.22
CA GLY A 112 -16.89 -4.28 12.67
C GLY A 112 -16.15 -3.11 13.33
N LEU A 113 -14.87 -3.29 13.62
CA LEU A 113 -14.03 -2.32 14.32
C LEU A 113 -12.89 -1.83 13.42
N LEU A 114 -12.68 -0.53 13.42
CA LEU A 114 -11.57 0.11 12.71
C LEU A 114 -10.64 0.79 13.71
N TRP A 115 -9.36 0.45 13.68
CA TRP A 115 -8.29 1.13 14.41
C TRP A 115 -7.36 1.84 13.44
N VAL A 116 -6.83 2.95 13.90
CA VAL A 116 -5.89 3.75 13.10
C VAL A 116 -4.74 4.20 13.98
N GLY A 117 -3.53 4.04 13.49
CA GLY A 117 -2.31 4.39 14.22
C GLY A 117 -1.20 4.89 13.30
N ASP A 118 -0.03 5.04 13.88
CA ASP A 118 1.19 5.42 13.18
C ASP A 118 1.85 4.18 12.55
N ALA A 119 2.17 4.27 11.27
CA ALA A 119 2.82 3.17 10.54
C ALA A 119 4.26 2.94 11.01
N GLY A 120 4.95 3.97 11.49
CA GLY A 120 6.30 3.85 12.06
C GLY A 120 6.34 3.20 13.44
N GLU A 121 5.22 3.18 14.18
CA GLU A 121 5.13 2.67 15.55
C GLU A 121 3.90 1.77 15.77
N PRO A 122 3.68 0.72 14.97
CA PRO A 122 2.48 -0.12 15.06
C PRO A 122 2.33 -0.80 16.44
N ALA A 123 3.42 -1.04 17.16
CA ALA A 123 3.40 -1.61 18.51
C ALA A 123 2.69 -0.72 19.56
N THR A 124 2.43 0.55 19.26
CA THR A 124 1.67 1.45 20.13
C THR A 124 0.16 1.29 19.99
N MET A 125 -0.31 0.57 18.95
CA MET A 125 -1.73 0.36 18.71
C MET A 125 -2.33 -0.63 19.73
N SER A 126 -3.54 -0.32 20.17
CA SER A 126 -4.36 -1.20 21.02
C SER A 126 -5.63 -1.58 20.27
N PHE A 127 -5.94 -2.88 20.21
CA PHE A 127 -7.08 -3.41 19.47
C PHE A 127 -8.25 -3.73 20.40
N THR A 128 -8.69 -2.72 21.16
CA THR A 128 -9.90 -2.80 21.99
C THR A 128 -11.04 -2.01 21.35
N ARG A 129 -12.27 -2.28 21.75
CA ARG A 129 -13.44 -1.54 21.26
C ARG A 129 -13.38 -0.05 21.63
N GLU A 130 -12.79 0.27 22.76
CA GLU A 130 -12.66 1.65 23.26
C GLU A 130 -11.62 2.45 22.44
N SER A 131 -10.61 1.78 21.90
CA SER A 131 -9.58 2.42 21.08
C SER A 131 -9.93 2.48 19.59
N ALA A 132 -11.03 1.83 19.17
CA ALA A 132 -11.50 1.88 17.79
C ALA A 132 -11.96 3.29 17.42
N VAL A 133 -11.55 3.77 16.24
CA VAL A 133 -11.97 5.07 15.70
C VAL A 133 -13.33 5.02 15.03
N ALA A 134 -13.77 3.83 14.60
CA ALA A 134 -15.11 3.58 14.10
C ALA A 134 -15.58 2.18 14.51
N ASN A 135 -16.88 2.07 14.73
CA ASN A 135 -17.62 0.84 15.04
C ASN A 135 -18.70 0.62 13.96
N ASP A 136 -19.32 -0.56 13.97
CA ASP A 136 -20.40 -0.90 13.05
C ASP A 136 -19.96 -0.89 11.55
N VAL A 137 -18.70 -1.22 11.29
CA VAL A 137 -18.12 -1.34 9.95
C VAL A 137 -17.92 -2.81 9.53
N GLY A 138 -18.83 -3.68 9.97
CA GLY A 138 -18.81 -5.11 9.67
C GLY A 138 -18.89 -5.43 8.18
N ASP A 139 -18.28 -6.56 7.79
CA ASP A 139 -18.08 -6.97 6.37
C ASP A 139 -17.47 -5.87 5.50
N GLY A 140 -16.80 -4.91 6.15
CA GLY A 140 -16.29 -3.70 5.52
C GLY A 140 -15.02 -3.92 4.72
N VAL A 141 -14.76 -2.95 3.87
CA VAL A 141 -13.47 -2.80 3.17
C VAL A 141 -12.81 -1.49 3.59
N VAL A 142 -11.49 -1.47 3.63
CA VAL A 142 -10.69 -0.32 4.10
C VAL A 142 -9.61 0.05 3.09
N THR A 143 -9.34 1.33 3.00
CA THR A 143 -8.19 1.87 2.26
C THR A 143 -7.64 3.10 2.96
N VAL A 144 -6.39 3.42 2.69
CA VAL A 144 -5.74 4.64 3.17
C VAL A 144 -5.18 5.40 1.97
N SER A 145 -5.51 6.67 1.84
CA SER A 145 -4.95 7.51 0.79
C SER A 145 -3.46 7.78 1.03
N ARG A 146 -2.76 8.27 0.02
CA ARG A 146 -1.34 8.63 0.16
C ARG A 146 -1.08 9.77 1.15
N SER A 147 -2.09 10.58 1.44
CA SER A 147 -2.02 11.62 2.48
C SER A 147 -2.25 11.10 3.90
N GLY A 148 -2.64 9.82 4.05
CA GLY A 148 -2.97 9.20 5.35
C GLY A 148 -4.44 9.35 5.75
N ARG A 149 -5.35 9.75 4.84
CA ARG A 149 -6.79 9.73 5.10
C ARG A 149 -7.33 8.32 4.95
N VAL A 150 -8.05 7.85 5.97
CA VAL A 150 -8.60 6.49 6.01
C VAL A 150 -10.05 6.50 5.54
N PHE A 151 -10.40 5.53 4.70
CA PHE A 151 -11.77 5.29 4.26
C PHE A 151 -12.15 3.84 4.55
N THR A 152 -13.33 3.61 5.09
CA THR A 152 -13.92 2.28 5.21
C THR A 152 -15.38 2.32 4.80
N TYR A 153 -15.81 1.34 4.06
CA TYR A 153 -17.20 1.19 3.66
C TYR A 153 -17.77 -0.11 4.24
N SER A 154 -18.93 -0.02 4.89
CA SER A 154 -19.68 -1.17 5.39
C SER A 154 -20.91 -1.43 4.52
N PRO A 155 -21.00 -2.59 3.87
CA PRO A 155 -22.17 -2.94 3.05
C PRO A 155 -23.42 -3.16 3.92
N GLY A 156 -23.27 -3.70 5.14
CA GLY A 156 -24.39 -3.97 6.03
C GLY A 156 -25.14 -2.71 6.48
N THR A 157 -24.43 -1.61 6.69
CA THR A 157 -25.02 -0.31 7.06
C THR A 157 -25.12 0.66 5.88
N SER A 158 -24.58 0.31 4.72
CA SER A 158 -24.42 1.17 3.54
C SER A 158 -23.74 2.50 3.89
N THR A 159 -22.75 2.49 4.77
CA THR A 159 -22.07 3.70 5.23
C THR A 159 -20.60 3.72 4.80
N LEU A 160 -20.17 4.89 4.34
CA LEU A 160 -18.77 5.23 4.13
C LEU A 160 -18.32 6.10 5.31
N VAL A 161 -17.32 5.60 6.05
CA VAL A 161 -16.66 6.33 7.12
C VAL A 161 -15.33 6.85 6.61
N THR A 162 -15.07 8.12 6.87
CA THR A 162 -13.78 8.77 6.64
C THR A 162 -13.16 9.11 7.98
N ALA A 163 -11.92 8.70 8.22
CA ALA A 163 -11.15 9.12 9.39
C ALA A 163 -9.95 9.97 8.93
N GLU A 164 -9.79 11.13 9.55
CA GLU A 164 -8.70 12.06 9.28
C GLU A 164 -8.07 12.53 10.60
N ARG A 165 -6.76 12.78 10.58
CA ARG A 165 -6.04 13.23 11.76
C ARG A 165 -6.27 14.73 11.98
N GLU A 166 -6.65 15.10 13.18
CA GLU A 166 -6.78 16.49 13.59
C GLU A 166 -5.97 16.71 14.88
N GLY A 167 -4.77 17.25 14.74
CA GLY A 167 -3.80 17.31 15.82
C GLY A 167 -3.35 15.90 16.26
N GLN A 168 -3.62 15.54 17.50
CA GLN A 168 -3.29 14.20 18.05
C GLN A 168 -4.50 13.23 18.02
N ALA A 169 -5.66 13.69 17.60
CA ALA A 169 -6.89 12.88 17.60
C ALA A 169 -7.30 12.49 16.17
N TRP A 170 -8.07 11.40 16.09
CA TRP A 170 -8.74 10.99 14.86
C TRP A 170 -10.17 11.51 14.90
N ARG A 171 -10.59 12.17 13.81
CA ARG A 171 -11.98 12.55 13.59
C ARG A 171 -12.58 11.71 12.50
N THR A 172 -13.79 11.23 12.75
CA THR A 172 -14.57 10.45 11.80
C THR A 172 -15.76 11.23 11.28
N LYS A 173 -16.03 11.04 9.98
CA LYS A 173 -17.24 11.52 9.30
C LYS A 173 -17.91 10.32 8.65
N THR A 174 -19.19 10.16 8.83
CA THR A 174 -19.97 9.08 8.25
C THR A 174 -20.94 9.63 7.21
N LYS A 175 -20.95 9.01 6.03
CA LYS A 175 -21.86 9.34 4.93
C LYS A 175 -22.61 8.08 4.51
N MET A 176 -23.94 8.14 4.46
CA MET A 176 -24.74 7.06 3.88
C MET A 176 -24.63 7.07 2.37
N VAL A 177 -24.34 5.93 1.77
CA VAL A 177 -24.30 5.70 0.32
C VAL A 177 -25.69 5.24 -0.11
N LYS A 178 -26.46 6.17 -0.67
CA LYS A 178 -27.86 5.90 -1.07
C LYS A 178 -27.93 5.22 -2.43
N GLY A 179 -28.88 4.28 -2.59
CA GLY A 179 -29.14 3.63 -3.87
C GLY A 179 -28.05 2.64 -4.31
N PHE A 180 -27.13 2.28 -3.42
CA PHE A 180 -26.14 1.25 -3.65
C PHE A 180 -26.37 0.07 -2.73
N GLN A 181 -26.41 -1.11 -3.33
CA GLN A 181 -26.44 -2.39 -2.65
C GLN A 181 -25.36 -3.26 -3.27
N ALA A 182 -24.40 -3.67 -2.48
CA ALA A 182 -23.34 -4.56 -2.93
C ALA A 182 -23.90 -5.96 -3.23
N VAL A 183 -23.43 -6.55 -4.32
CA VAL A 183 -23.86 -7.89 -4.77
C VAL A 183 -22.71 -8.88 -4.72
N GLY A 184 -21.46 -8.40 -4.83
CA GLY A 184 -20.28 -9.24 -4.90
C GLY A 184 -19.13 -8.75 -4.03
N THR A 185 -17.93 -9.13 -4.43
CA THR A 185 -16.70 -8.68 -3.78
C THR A 185 -16.54 -7.19 -3.94
N LEU A 186 -16.31 -6.52 -2.80
CA LEU A 186 -16.06 -5.09 -2.75
C LEU A 186 -14.57 -4.80 -2.75
N SER A 187 -14.20 -3.75 -3.45
CA SER A 187 -12.88 -3.13 -3.39
C SER A 187 -13.04 -1.63 -3.13
N LEU A 188 -12.11 -1.05 -2.40
CA LEU A 188 -12.11 0.38 -2.05
C LEU A 188 -10.73 0.96 -2.33
N THR A 189 -10.70 2.06 -3.05
CA THR A 189 -9.48 2.81 -3.35
C THR A 189 -9.62 4.28 -3.02
N ALA A 190 -8.52 5.01 -3.12
CA ALA A 190 -8.48 6.45 -3.04
C ALA A 190 -7.78 7.05 -4.27
N VAL A 191 -8.45 7.95 -4.97
CA VAL A 191 -7.89 8.78 -6.04
C VAL A 191 -7.54 10.13 -5.42
N GLY A 192 -6.27 10.34 -5.07
CA GLY A 192 -5.92 11.36 -4.09
C GLY A 192 -6.64 11.08 -2.77
N ASP A 193 -7.42 12.04 -2.28
CA ASP A 193 -8.23 11.90 -1.07
C ASP A 193 -9.73 11.65 -1.37
N LYS A 194 -10.03 11.09 -2.52
CA LYS A 194 -11.38 10.81 -2.99
C LYS A 194 -11.63 9.31 -3.00
N PRO A 195 -12.50 8.78 -2.12
CA PRO A 195 -12.79 7.34 -2.07
C PRO A 195 -13.63 6.91 -3.27
N VAL A 196 -13.31 5.73 -3.82
CA VAL A 196 -14.12 5.07 -4.84
C VAL A 196 -14.32 3.61 -4.43
N ILE A 197 -15.57 3.15 -4.39
CA ILE A 197 -15.93 1.76 -4.09
C ILE A 197 -16.27 1.06 -5.40
N TYR A 198 -15.75 -0.15 -5.59
CA TYR A 198 -16.09 -1.00 -6.72
C TYR A 198 -16.76 -2.29 -6.23
N ASP A 199 -17.97 -2.53 -6.71
CA ASP A 199 -18.67 -3.80 -6.58
C ASP A 199 -18.42 -4.64 -7.82
N GLN A 200 -17.51 -5.58 -7.70
CA GLN A 200 -17.09 -6.44 -8.80
C GLN A 200 -18.25 -7.33 -9.33
N GLY A 201 -19.10 -7.83 -8.43
CA GLY A 201 -20.22 -8.67 -8.83
C GLY A 201 -21.34 -7.90 -9.52
N GLY A 202 -21.60 -6.67 -9.09
CA GLY A 202 -22.60 -5.78 -9.65
C GLY A 202 -22.09 -4.89 -10.80
N ASN A 203 -20.80 -4.90 -11.10
CA ASN A 203 -20.14 -3.97 -12.04
C ASN A 203 -20.51 -2.50 -11.77
N LYS A 204 -20.45 -2.08 -10.49
CA LYS A 204 -20.85 -0.74 -10.08
C LYS A 204 -19.73 -0.03 -9.35
N LEU A 205 -19.61 1.28 -9.62
CA LEU A 205 -18.75 2.18 -8.87
C LEU A 205 -19.60 3.13 -8.01
N VAL A 206 -19.22 3.32 -6.76
CA VAL A 206 -19.67 4.46 -5.96
C VAL A 206 -18.60 5.53 -6.07
N MET A 207 -19.01 6.66 -6.63
CA MET A 207 -18.13 7.78 -6.89
C MET A 207 -17.95 8.65 -5.62
N PRO A 208 -16.94 9.53 -5.55
CA PRO A 208 -16.67 10.34 -4.36
C PRO A 208 -17.84 11.24 -3.93
N ASP A 209 -18.66 11.69 -4.86
CA ASP A 209 -19.88 12.48 -4.57
C ASP A 209 -21.02 11.62 -3.98
N GLY A 210 -20.88 10.30 -4.03
CA GLY A 210 -21.84 9.30 -3.58
C GLY A 210 -22.81 8.84 -4.66
N SER A 211 -22.65 9.30 -5.90
CA SER A 211 -23.40 8.76 -7.03
C SER A 211 -22.95 7.34 -7.35
N VAL A 212 -23.89 6.52 -7.82
CA VAL A 212 -23.63 5.15 -8.26
C VAL A 212 -23.57 5.13 -9.78
N ARG A 213 -22.47 4.59 -10.31
CA ARG A 213 -22.27 4.41 -11.74
C ARG A 213 -22.33 2.93 -12.07
N ASP A 214 -23.23 2.57 -12.96
CA ASP A 214 -23.34 1.23 -13.53
C ASP A 214 -22.38 1.10 -14.72
N LEU A 215 -21.57 0.06 -14.71
CA LEU A 215 -20.59 -0.27 -15.75
C LEU A 215 -20.94 -1.57 -16.48
N ALA A 216 -22.17 -2.10 -16.33
CA ALA A 216 -22.56 -3.37 -16.94
C ALA A 216 -22.43 -3.35 -18.47
N GLU A 217 -22.72 -2.22 -19.11
CA GLU A 217 -22.56 -2.04 -20.56
C GLU A 217 -21.12 -1.76 -20.98
N ASP A 218 -20.25 -1.46 -20.02
CA ASP A 218 -18.85 -1.15 -20.27
C ASP A 218 -17.93 -2.38 -20.25
N HIS A 219 -18.47 -3.59 -20.16
CA HIS A 219 -17.73 -4.86 -20.22
C HIS A 219 -16.48 -4.91 -19.32
N VAL A 220 -16.60 -4.46 -18.06
CA VAL A 220 -15.52 -4.45 -17.07
C VAL A 220 -15.62 -5.60 -16.07
N SER A 221 -16.39 -6.64 -16.39
CA SER A 221 -16.58 -7.78 -15.50
C SER A 221 -15.24 -8.40 -15.10
N GLY A 222 -15.06 -8.68 -13.81
CA GLY A 222 -13.81 -9.24 -13.30
C GLY A 222 -12.63 -8.26 -13.22
N ALA A 223 -12.84 -6.98 -13.54
CA ALA A 223 -11.78 -5.99 -13.49
C ALA A 223 -11.22 -5.81 -12.07
N VAL A 224 -9.95 -5.46 -12.00
CA VAL A 224 -9.23 -5.11 -10.75
C VAL A 224 -9.22 -3.59 -10.61
N LEU A 225 -9.61 -3.10 -9.43
CA LEU A 225 -9.58 -1.68 -9.09
C LEU A 225 -8.14 -1.23 -8.83
N GLN A 226 -7.82 0.01 -9.18
CA GLN A 226 -6.53 0.62 -8.90
C GLN A 226 -6.18 0.63 -7.41
N ASP A 227 -4.87 0.59 -7.12
CA ASP A 227 -4.36 0.93 -5.80
C ASP A 227 -4.48 2.44 -5.51
N PRO A 228 -4.45 2.86 -4.22
CA PRO A 228 -4.44 4.27 -3.87
C PRO A 228 -3.34 5.04 -4.59
N GLY A 229 -3.74 6.06 -5.33
CA GLY A 229 -2.87 6.84 -6.20
C GLY A 229 -2.85 8.33 -5.88
N ASP A 230 -2.10 9.08 -6.70
CA ASP A 230 -2.12 10.53 -6.67
C ASP A 230 -3.49 11.06 -7.11
N ASP A 231 -3.74 12.36 -6.90
CA ASP A 231 -4.99 12.99 -7.35
C ASP A 231 -5.11 12.93 -8.89
N ALA A 232 -6.26 12.50 -9.35
CA ALA A 232 -6.58 12.35 -10.77
C ALA A 232 -8.04 12.70 -11.05
N SER A 233 -8.35 12.89 -12.32
CA SER A 233 -9.73 13.12 -12.78
C SER A 233 -10.53 11.83 -13.00
N SER A 234 -9.86 10.66 -12.96
CA SER A 234 -10.44 9.34 -13.25
C SER A 234 -9.95 8.30 -12.26
N VAL A 235 -10.75 7.25 -12.07
CA VAL A 235 -10.33 6.00 -11.43
C VAL A 235 -10.01 4.97 -12.50
N LEU A 236 -9.05 4.08 -12.23
CA LEU A 236 -8.57 3.06 -13.15
C LEU A 236 -9.11 1.68 -12.77
N LEU A 237 -9.49 0.92 -13.77
CA LEU A 237 -9.82 -0.49 -13.69
C LEU A 237 -8.95 -1.24 -14.72
N ALA A 238 -8.43 -2.41 -14.39
CA ALA A 238 -7.76 -3.28 -15.34
C ALA A 238 -8.56 -4.56 -15.51
N THR A 239 -8.99 -4.86 -16.74
CA THR A 239 -9.53 -6.16 -17.13
C THR A 239 -8.38 -7.10 -17.50
N ASP A 240 -8.64 -8.29 -17.93
CA ASP A 240 -7.65 -9.25 -18.42
C ASP A 240 -6.85 -8.76 -19.65
N SER A 241 -7.39 -7.79 -20.40
CA SER A 241 -6.84 -7.34 -21.69
C SER A 241 -6.85 -5.81 -21.90
N GLU A 242 -7.43 -5.03 -20.98
CA GLU A 242 -7.58 -3.57 -21.15
C GLU A 242 -7.37 -2.79 -19.85
N LEU A 243 -6.82 -1.60 -19.97
CA LEU A 243 -6.89 -0.54 -18.96
C LEU A 243 -8.09 0.36 -19.25
N VAL A 244 -8.98 0.48 -18.29
CA VAL A 244 -10.21 1.28 -18.38
C VAL A 244 -10.11 2.47 -17.43
N SER A 245 -10.24 3.68 -17.95
CA SER A 245 -10.25 4.92 -17.19
C SER A 245 -11.68 5.45 -17.09
N VAL A 246 -12.17 5.54 -15.86
CA VAL A 246 -13.53 5.99 -15.55
C VAL A 246 -13.49 7.37 -14.92
N PRO A 247 -13.97 8.44 -15.59
CA PRO A 247 -13.96 9.78 -15.03
C PRO A 247 -14.72 9.86 -13.70
N LEU A 248 -14.15 10.55 -12.71
CA LEU A 248 -14.81 10.79 -11.41
C LEU A 248 -16.03 11.71 -11.54
N SER A 249 -16.12 12.46 -12.63
CA SER A 249 -17.27 13.28 -12.99
C SER A 249 -17.59 13.14 -14.47
N GLY A 250 -18.86 13.23 -14.83
CA GLY A 250 -19.28 13.07 -16.23
C GLY A 250 -19.62 11.63 -16.59
N ARG A 251 -19.59 11.32 -17.89
CA ARG A 251 -20.00 10.05 -18.47
C ARG A 251 -18.95 9.55 -19.46
N GLY A 252 -19.06 8.28 -19.83
CA GLY A 252 -18.14 7.59 -20.73
C GLY A 252 -16.99 6.92 -19.99
N VAL A 253 -16.25 6.09 -20.69
CA VAL A 253 -15.03 5.44 -20.23
C VAL A 253 -14.00 5.58 -21.36
N GLU A 254 -12.74 5.68 -20.98
CA GLU A 254 -11.64 5.58 -21.94
C GLU A 254 -10.99 4.21 -21.80
N ARG A 255 -10.64 3.58 -22.91
CA ARG A 255 -10.08 2.24 -22.96
C ARG A 255 -8.76 2.23 -23.68
N GLN A 256 -7.86 1.43 -23.17
CA GLN A 256 -6.57 1.15 -23.78
C GLN A 256 -6.32 -0.35 -23.76
N ASP A 257 -6.25 -0.98 -24.94
CA ASP A 257 -5.84 -2.38 -25.06
C ASP A 257 -4.45 -2.59 -24.41
N ALA A 258 -4.30 -3.65 -23.65
CA ALA A 258 -3.06 -4.06 -23.00
C ALA A 258 -1.96 -4.36 -24.02
N SER A 259 -2.32 -5.07 -25.09
CA SER A 259 -1.44 -5.43 -26.21
C SER A 259 -2.16 -5.30 -27.56
N GLU A 260 -1.42 -5.29 -28.64
CA GLU A 260 -1.98 -5.30 -29.99
C GLU A 260 -2.67 -6.64 -30.31
N SER A 261 -2.13 -7.73 -29.76
CA SER A 261 -2.69 -9.07 -29.90
C SER A 261 -3.93 -9.32 -29.04
N LYS A 262 -4.27 -8.41 -28.10
CA LYS A 262 -5.30 -8.56 -27.09
C LYS A 262 -5.14 -9.85 -26.28
N ALA A 263 -3.89 -10.27 -26.06
CA ALA A 263 -3.60 -11.42 -25.24
C ALA A 263 -4.05 -11.16 -23.79
N GLU A 264 -4.81 -12.10 -23.26
CA GLU A 264 -5.29 -12.05 -21.89
C GLU A 264 -4.14 -12.35 -20.89
N GLY A 265 -4.18 -11.67 -19.77
CA GLY A 265 -3.23 -11.88 -18.67
C GLY A 265 -3.84 -11.53 -17.34
N THR A 266 -3.14 -11.84 -16.26
CA THR A 266 -3.54 -11.46 -14.89
C THR A 266 -3.17 -10.01 -14.63
N PRO A 267 -4.13 -9.08 -14.50
CA PRO A 267 -3.81 -7.68 -14.28
C PRO A 267 -3.29 -7.45 -12.87
N ALA A 268 -2.23 -6.66 -12.75
CA ALA A 268 -1.90 -5.99 -11.49
C ALA A 268 -2.96 -4.90 -11.21
N PRO A 269 -3.27 -4.60 -9.94
CA PRO A 269 -3.99 -3.37 -9.62
C PRO A 269 -3.27 -2.19 -10.29
N PRO A 270 -3.93 -1.45 -11.20
CA PRO A 270 -3.30 -0.31 -11.84
C PRO A 270 -3.03 0.81 -10.83
N VAL A 271 -2.16 1.74 -11.15
CA VAL A 271 -1.86 2.87 -10.27
C VAL A 271 -1.71 4.16 -11.07
N PHE A 272 -2.25 5.26 -10.54
CA PHE A 272 -1.97 6.60 -11.03
C PHE A 272 -0.87 7.22 -10.18
N HIS A 273 0.26 7.57 -10.82
CA HIS A 273 1.42 8.11 -10.14
C HIS A 273 2.14 9.15 -11.01
N ARG A 274 2.34 10.35 -10.46
CA ARG A 274 3.07 11.46 -11.12
C ARG A 274 2.57 11.78 -12.53
N GLY A 275 1.24 11.91 -12.67
CA GLY A 275 0.62 12.25 -13.94
C GLY A 275 0.63 11.13 -14.98
N CYS A 276 0.86 9.88 -14.56
CA CYS A 276 0.80 8.71 -15.42
C CYS A 276 -0.03 7.58 -14.80
N SER A 277 -0.82 6.92 -15.62
CA SER A 277 -1.48 5.65 -15.33
C SER A 277 -0.56 4.51 -15.72
N TYR A 278 -0.38 3.54 -14.83
CA TYR A 278 0.43 2.35 -15.03
C TYR A 278 -0.43 1.11 -14.91
N ALA A 279 -0.29 0.19 -15.86
CA ALA A 279 -0.94 -1.11 -15.84
C ALA A 279 -0.01 -2.20 -16.39
N ALA A 280 -0.11 -3.41 -15.85
CA ALA A 280 0.71 -4.55 -16.24
C ALA A 280 -0.10 -5.84 -16.12
N TRP A 281 0.16 -6.80 -17.01
CA TRP A 281 -0.52 -8.09 -17.04
C TRP A 281 0.50 -9.22 -17.02
N ALA A 282 0.54 -9.93 -15.91
CA ALA A 282 1.31 -11.16 -15.81
C ALA A 282 0.76 -12.23 -16.78
N GLY A 283 1.60 -13.13 -17.24
CA GLY A 283 1.22 -14.18 -18.19
C GLY A 283 1.17 -13.72 -19.64
N SER A 284 0.63 -12.53 -19.95
CA SER A 284 0.70 -11.95 -21.30
C SER A 284 1.94 -11.08 -21.52
N GLY A 285 2.58 -10.63 -20.46
CA GLY A 285 3.73 -9.74 -20.52
C GLY A 285 3.39 -8.29 -20.88
N ALA A 286 2.12 -7.95 -21.01
CA ALA A 286 1.71 -6.62 -21.43
C ALA A 286 2.01 -5.58 -20.36
N TYR A 287 2.47 -4.43 -20.77
CA TYR A 287 2.70 -3.25 -19.94
C TYR A 287 2.25 -1.99 -20.68
N VAL A 288 1.53 -1.12 -19.97
CA VAL A 288 1.02 0.14 -20.49
C VAL A 288 1.31 1.26 -19.48
N ARG A 289 1.84 2.37 -20.00
CA ARG A 289 1.95 3.64 -19.29
C ARG A 289 1.30 4.74 -20.13
N LEU A 290 0.31 5.40 -19.58
CA LEU A 290 -0.36 6.54 -20.20
C LEU A 290 -0.19 7.77 -19.32
N CYS A 291 0.41 8.81 -19.85
CA CYS A 291 0.72 10.03 -19.14
C CYS A 291 -0.07 11.23 -19.67
N GLU A 292 -0.28 12.23 -18.83
CA GLU A 292 -0.78 13.54 -19.25
C GLU A 292 0.10 14.15 -20.34
N ASP A 293 1.43 14.05 -20.16
CA ASP A 293 2.40 14.29 -21.23
C ASP A 293 2.51 13.03 -22.10
N LYS A 294 1.81 13.04 -23.22
CA LYS A 294 1.72 11.91 -24.16
C LYS A 294 3.08 11.46 -24.74
N THR A 295 4.11 12.30 -24.68
CA THR A 295 5.47 11.90 -25.12
C THR A 295 6.10 10.84 -24.22
N ARG A 296 5.56 10.67 -23.01
CA ARG A 296 5.96 9.66 -22.03
C ARG A 296 5.13 8.39 -22.11
N ASN A 297 4.15 8.31 -23.00
CA ASN A 297 3.35 7.10 -23.18
C ASN A 297 4.22 5.94 -23.64
N GLN A 298 3.91 4.76 -23.13
CA GLN A 298 4.60 3.53 -23.46
C GLN A 298 3.64 2.36 -23.48
N LYS A 299 3.77 1.51 -24.48
CA LYS A 299 3.09 0.23 -24.58
C LYS A 299 4.07 -0.78 -25.11
N GLN A 300 4.25 -1.89 -24.40
CA GLN A 300 5.18 -2.93 -24.80
C GLN A 300 4.81 -4.28 -24.21
N THR A 301 5.36 -5.35 -24.80
CA THR A 301 5.36 -6.69 -24.23
C THR A 301 6.74 -6.95 -23.63
N VAL A 302 6.78 -7.51 -22.42
CA VAL A 302 7.98 -7.84 -21.66
C VAL A 302 8.02 -9.36 -21.47
N ASP A 303 8.96 -10.02 -22.14
CA ASP A 303 9.02 -11.49 -22.19
C ASP A 303 9.13 -12.14 -20.81
N GLU A 304 9.87 -11.51 -19.87
CA GLU A 304 10.02 -12.03 -18.52
C GLU A 304 8.73 -11.87 -17.69
N LEU A 305 7.97 -10.81 -17.93
CA LEU A 305 6.67 -10.58 -17.29
C LEU A 305 5.61 -11.61 -17.79
N ALA A 306 5.77 -12.13 -18.99
CA ALA A 306 4.94 -13.20 -19.52
C ALA A 306 5.15 -14.55 -18.82
N LYS A 307 6.22 -14.71 -18.06
CA LYS A 307 6.58 -15.97 -17.37
C LYS A 307 6.12 -16.01 -15.91
N VAL A 308 5.64 -14.90 -15.36
CA VAL A 308 5.17 -14.80 -13.98
C VAL A 308 3.65 -14.85 -13.90
N SER A 309 3.11 -15.23 -12.75
CA SER A 309 1.67 -15.39 -12.54
C SER A 309 1.01 -14.17 -11.91
N SER A 310 1.74 -13.36 -11.18
CA SER A 310 1.21 -12.20 -10.45
C SER A 310 2.29 -11.17 -10.20
N VAL A 311 1.91 -9.91 -10.30
CA VAL A 311 2.79 -8.77 -10.01
C VAL A 311 2.00 -7.66 -9.32
N VAL A 312 2.70 -6.79 -8.60
CA VAL A 312 2.12 -5.60 -7.96
C VAL A 312 2.96 -4.36 -8.26
N PHE A 313 2.32 -3.22 -8.39
CA PHE A 313 3.04 -1.96 -8.41
C PHE A 313 3.34 -1.53 -6.98
N ARG A 314 4.60 -1.12 -6.75
CA ARG A 314 5.01 -0.49 -5.51
C ARG A 314 5.47 0.92 -5.80
N THR A 315 5.05 1.84 -4.97
CA THR A 315 5.40 3.25 -5.12
C THR A 315 5.96 3.77 -3.80
N ASN A 316 7.02 4.57 -3.90
CA ASN A 316 7.53 5.33 -2.78
C ASN A 316 7.98 6.70 -3.26
N ARG A 317 7.45 7.77 -2.68
CA ARG A 317 7.73 9.15 -3.09
C ARG A 317 7.55 9.34 -4.61
N THR A 318 8.65 9.47 -5.34
CA THR A 318 8.65 9.67 -6.81
C THR A 318 8.97 8.40 -7.59
N ARG A 319 9.23 7.29 -6.92
CA ARG A 319 9.65 6.01 -7.52
C ARG A 319 8.47 5.08 -7.71
N ILE A 320 8.56 4.26 -8.75
CA ILE A 320 7.60 3.18 -9.02
C ILE A 320 8.36 1.95 -9.52
N VAL A 321 7.99 0.78 -9.02
CA VAL A 321 8.52 -0.50 -9.46
C VAL A 321 7.38 -1.49 -9.63
N LEU A 322 7.50 -2.40 -10.58
CA LEU A 322 6.65 -3.58 -10.71
C LEU A 322 7.39 -4.75 -10.08
N ASN A 323 6.79 -5.42 -9.12
CA ASN A 323 7.39 -6.51 -8.34
C ASN A 323 6.60 -7.81 -8.51
N ASP A 324 7.23 -8.84 -9.01
CA ASP A 324 6.77 -10.21 -8.78
C ASP A 324 7.06 -10.55 -7.32
N VAL A 325 6.02 -10.63 -6.52
CA VAL A 325 6.15 -10.83 -5.07
C VAL A 325 6.67 -12.23 -4.72
N THR A 326 6.50 -13.19 -5.62
CA THR A 326 6.90 -14.59 -5.42
C THR A 326 8.41 -14.76 -5.60
N THR A 327 8.92 -14.43 -6.78
CA THR A 327 10.34 -14.62 -7.12
C THR A 327 11.22 -13.43 -6.77
N GLY A 328 10.60 -12.28 -6.51
CA GLY A 328 11.30 -11.01 -6.24
C GLY A 328 11.79 -10.31 -7.50
N THR A 329 11.46 -10.78 -8.69
CA THR A 329 11.85 -10.10 -9.92
C THR A 329 11.20 -8.72 -9.99
N LEU A 330 11.98 -7.71 -10.36
CA LEU A 330 11.57 -6.31 -10.40
C LEU A 330 11.70 -5.76 -11.80
N TRP A 331 10.80 -4.87 -12.18
CA TRP A 331 10.93 -4.05 -13.40
C TRP A 331 10.77 -2.59 -13.03
N LEU A 332 11.53 -1.73 -13.70
CA LEU A 332 11.54 -0.28 -13.47
C LEU A 332 10.73 0.43 -14.57
N PRO A 333 9.45 0.77 -14.32
CA PRO A 333 8.57 1.37 -15.33
C PRO A 333 9.11 2.65 -15.94
N ASP A 334 9.71 3.52 -15.15
CA ASP A 334 10.29 4.79 -15.62
C ASP A 334 11.64 4.62 -16.36
N LYS A 335 12.20 3.42 -16.35
CA LYS A 335 13.48 3.06 -16.99
C LYS A 335 13.29 2.03 -18.10
N ASN A 336 12.21 2.11 -18.87
CA ASN A 336 11.92 1.20 -19.97
C ASN A 336 11.78 -0.26 -19.55
N MET A 337 11.17 -0.52 -18.41
CA MET A 337 11.00 -1.87 -17.84
C MET A 337 12.32 -2.63 -17.69
N VAL A 338 13.40 -1.92 -17.35
CA VAL A 338 14.67 -2.58 -16.99
C VAL A 338 14.42 -3.51 -15.83
N MET A 339 14.85 -4.77 -15.99
CA MET A 339 14.73 -5.80 -14.99
C MET A 339 15.86 -5.72 -13.96
N VAL A 340 15.55 -5.95 -12.71
CA VAL A 340 16.50 -6.09 -11.58
C VAL A 340 16.17 -7.36 -10.82
N ASN A 341 17.19 -8.20 -10.57
CA ASN A 341 17.04 -9.46 -9.85
C ASN A 341 18.39 -9.89 -9.23
N ASN A 342 19.00 -9.02 -8.43
CA ASN A 342 20.31 -9.28 -7.83
C ASN A 342 20.23 -9.76 -6.37
N TRP A 343 19.18 -10.47 -6.00
CA TRP A 343 18.97 -10.99 -4.64
C TRP A 343 20.11 -11.90 -4.12
N ASP A 344 20.83 -12.57 -5.01
CA ASP A 344 21.96 -13.44 -4.64
C ASP A 344 23.20 -12.67 -4.16
N GLN A 345 23.25 -11.37 -4.41
CA GLN A 345 24.39 -10.52 -4.05
C GLN A 345 24.24 -9.88 -2.67
N GLU A 346 23.04 -9.95 -2.11
CA GLU A 346 22.71 -9.37 -0.82
C GLU A 346 22.52 -10.47 0.22
N ASP A 347 23.49 -10.62 1.11
CA ASP A 347 23.31 -11.45 2.30
C ASP A 347 22.32 -10.77 3.26
N PRO A 348 21.27 -11.49 3.72
CA PRO A 348 20.38 -10.93 4.73
C PRO A 348 21.19 -10.53 5.95
N THR A 349 20.94 -9.34 6.47
CA THR A 349 21.55 -8.91 7.73
C THR A 349 21.09 -9.88 8.81
N GLU A 350 21.96 -10.77 9.28
CA GLU A 350 21.69 -11.63 10.42
C GLU A 350 21.38 -10.72 11.62
N GLU A 351 20.24 -10.97 12.29
CA GLU A 351 20.04 -10.41 13.62
C GLU A 351 21.27 -10.77 14.46
N LYS A 352 22.11 -9.80 14.76
CA LYS A 352 23.09 -9.97 15.81
C LYS A 352 22.26 -10.16 17.08
N GLU A 353 22.16 -11.43 17.53
CA GLU A 353 21.76 -11.70 18.90
C GLU A 353 22.66 -10.84 19.76
N GLU A 354 22.07 -9.84 20.42
CA GLU A 354 22.77 -9.14 21.49
C GLU A 354 23.16 -10.23 22.48
N ASP A 355 24.46 -10.53 22.54
CA ASP A 355 25.06 -11.37 23.55
C ASP A 355 24.63 -10.82 24.91
N THR A 356 23.57 -11.37 25.45
CA THR A 356 23.18 -11.13 26.84
C THR A 356 24.31 -11.75 27.66
N PRO A 357 25.15 -10.94 28.36
CA PRO A 357 26.25 -11.52 29.11
C PRO A 357 25.70 -12.46 30.16
N THR A 358 26.06 -13.73 30.02
CA THR A 358 25.74 -14.78 30.99
C THR A 358 26.21 -14.34 32.39
N PRO A 359 25.42 -14.60 33.47
CA PRO A 359 25.71 -14.14 34.82
C PRO A 359 27.06 -14.62 35.45
N ASP A 360 27.79 -15.49 34.81
CA ASP A 360 28.96 -16.20 35.38
C ASP A 360 30.32 -15.49 35.21
N GLN A 361 30.38 -14.30 34.59
CA GLN A 361 31.64 -13.58 34.44
C GLN A 361 31.88 -12.42 35.45
N ARG A 362 31.07 -12.32 36.50
CA ARG A 362 31.25 -11.29 37.55
C ARG A 362 32.01 -11.75 38.80
N GLN A 363 32.70 -12.85 38.76
CA GLN A 363 33.54 -13.28 39.89
C GLN A 363 34.94 -13.65 39.42
N GLN A 364 35.74 -12.64 39.11
CA GLN A 364 37.21 -12.73 39.19
C GLN A 364 37.82 -11.34 38.91
N VAL A 365 37.72 -10.42 39.86
CA VAL A 365 38.74 -9.41 40.15
C VAL A 365 38.60 -9.07 41.65
N SER A 366 39.41 -9.69 42.45
CA SER A 366 39.78 -9.24 43.81
C SER A 366 41.24 -8.83 43.82
#